data_10ec294649d8b62ebc6cff7deb0bf70d
#
_entry.id   10ec294649d8b62ebc6cff7deb0bf70d
#
_cell.length_a   1.000
_cell.length_b   1.000
_cell.length_c   1.000
_cell.angle_alpha   90.00
_cell.angle_beta   90.00
_cell.angle_gamma   90.00
#
_symmetry.space_group_name_H-M   'P 1'
#
loop_
_entity.id
_entity.type
_entity.pdbx_description
1 polymer ?
#
loop_
_entity_poly.entity_id
_entity_poly.type
_entity_poly.pdbx_seq_one_letter_code
_entity_poly.pdbx_strand_id
1 'polypeptide(L)'
;MKTVTLPSGQTVPALGQGTWKMGERRDRRASEIAALRAGIEVGMKLIDTAEMYGDGAAETLVGEAIAGERDGVFLVSKAYPQNASRDQLRRACEASLKRLRTDRLDLYLLHWRGSVPLAETAEAMERLKASGHIRQWGVSNLDADDMDELIAAGGEGCATDQILYNLVRRGPERTLLPWLERHQISAMAYSPVEQGKLLRNPALGAIAARLEATPAQVALAWVMRRDRVVAIPKAGTVEHVLENRKAVDIALSVADFATLDASFPAPRTARPLEML
;
A
#
# COMPACT_ATOMS: atom_id res chain seq x y z
N MET A 1 -7.48 15.51 -5.79
CA MET A 1 -7.13 14.06 -5.75
C MET A 1 -8.08 13.39 -4.78
N LYS A 2 -8.63 12.18 -5.09
CA LYS A 2 -9.41 11.37 -4.15
C LYS A 2 -8.55 11.02 -2.93
N THR A 3 -9.13 11.05 -1.72
CA THR A 3 -8.45 10.75 -0.46
C THR A 3 -9.15 9.62 0.28
N VAL A 4 -8.41 8.96 1.15
CA VAL A 4 -8.90 7.96 2.11
C VAL A 4 -8.67 8.51 3.52
N THR A 5 -9.67 8.37 4.38
CA THR A 5 -9.57 8.76 5.79
C THR A 5 -9.21 7.54 6.63
N LEU A 6 -8.08 7.61 7.33
CA LEU A 6 -7.61 6.60 8.28
C LEU A 6 -8.39 6.68 9.59
N PRO A 7 -8.37 5.64 10.46
CA PRO A 7 -9.07 5.65 11.76
C PRO A 7 -8.72 6.84 12.65
N SER A 8 -7.50 7.37 12.55
CA SER A 8 -7.06 8.57 13.27
C SER A 8 -7.73 9.89 12.84
N GLY A 9 -8.53 9.86 11.76
CA GLY A 9 -9.07 11.06 11.10
C GLY A 9 -8.11 11.71 10.10
N GLN A 10 -6.85 11.25 10.00
CA GLN A 10 -5.91 11.74 9.00
C GLN A 10 -6.31 11.27 7.60
N THR A 11 -6.26 12.18 6.63
CA THR A 11 -6.51 11.86 5.22
C THR A 11 -5.21 11.62 4.46
N VAL A 12 -5.21 10.62 3.59
CA VAL A 12 -4.10 10.29 2.70
C VAL A 12 -4.59 10.20 1.25
N PRO A 13 -3.74 10.42 0.24
CA PRO A 13 -4.11 10.19 -1.16
C PRO A 13 -4.58 8.75 -1.38
N ALA A 14 -5.65 8.55 -2.16
CA ALA A 14 -6.10 7.21 -2.55
C ALA A 14 -5.14 6.53 -3.54
N LEU A 15 -4.20 7.28 -4.14
CA LEU A 15 -3.13 6.80 -4.99
C LEU A 15 -1.78 7.19 -4.39
N GLY A 16 -1.00 6.20 -3.96
CA GLY A 16 0.35 6.33 -3.47
C GLY A 16 1.40 5.81 -4.45
N GLN A 17 2.63 5.67 -3.97
CA GLN A 17 3.79 5.20 -4.71
C GLN A 17 4.42 4.00 -3.99
N GLY A 18 4.40 2.81 -4.58
CA GLY A 18 5.12 1.64 -4.08
C GLY A 18 6.58 1.63 -4.55
N THR A 19 7.47 1.06 -3.75
CA THR A 19 8.92 1.06 -4.04
C THR A 19 9.54 -0.34 -4.16
N TRP A 20 8.73 -1.39 -4.24
CA TRP A 20 9.24 -2.74 -4.43
C TRP A 20 10.15 -2.84 -5.67
N LYS A 21 11.34 -3.44 -5.51
CA LYS A 21 12.42 -3.51 -6.53
C LYS A 21 13.00 -2.15 -6.93
N MET A 22 12.84 -1.10 -6.14
CA MET A 22 13.62 0.13 -6.29
C MET A 22 14.92 0.07 -5.49
N GLY A 23 15.94 0.79 -5.93
CA GLY A 23 17.24 0.87 -5.27
C GLY A 23 18.16 -0.32 -5.50
N GLU A 24 17.69 -1.41 -6.13
CA GLU A 24 18.47 -2.62 -6.39
C GLU A 24 19.49 -2.46 -7.54
N ARG A 25 19.24 -1.51 -8.45
CA ARG A 25 20.06 -1.26 -9.63
C ARG A 25 20.63 0.15 -9.63
N ARG A 26 21.97 0.26 -9.63
CA ARG A 26 22.67 1.56 -9.64
C ARG A 26 22.34 2.41 -10.86
N ASP A 27 22.20 1.79 -12.05
CA ASP A 27 21.86 2.47 -13.31
C ASP A 27 20.43 3.05 -13.33
N ARG A 28 19.53 2.60 -12.47
CA ARG A 28 18.15 3.10 -12.36
C ARG A 28 17.94 4.09 -11.21
N ARG A 29 18.89 4.19 -10.29
CA ARG A 29 18.74 4.97 -9.07
C ARG A 29 18.29 6.41 -9.32
N ALA A 30 18.93 7.11 -10.23
CA ALA A 30 18.59 8.51 -10.52
C ALA A 30 17.17 8.66 -11.10
N SER A 31 16.76 7.78 -12.01
CA SER A 31 15.41 7.78 -12.59
C SER A 31 14.34 7.43 -11.55
N GLU A 32 14.62 6.50 -10.63
CA GLU A 32 13.69 6.12 -9.56
C GLU A 32 13.50 7.24 -8.54
N ILE A 33 14.57 7.97 -8.17
CA ILE A 33 14.47 9.16 -7.32
C ILE A 33 13.66 10.25 -8.02
N ALA A 34 13.93 10.52 -9.30
CA ALA A 34 13.17 11.51 -10.08
C ALA A 34 11.69 11.13 -10.19
N ALA A 35 11.39 9.83 -10.34
CA ALA A 35 10.02 9.32 -10.38
C ALA A 35 9.28 9.59 -9.05
N LEU A 36 9.88 9.27 -7.90
CA LEU A 36 9.27 9.54 -6.59
C LEU A 36 9.01 11.02 -6.36
N ARG A 37 9.96 11.89 -6.72
CA ARG A 37 9.82 13.35 -6.62
C ARG A 37 8.69 13.87 -7.49
N ALA A 38 8.63 13.46 -8.76
CA ALA A 38 7.54 13.82 -9.65
C ALA A 38 6.18 13.38 -9.09
N GLY A 39 6.09 12.20 -8.45
CA GLY A 39 4.88 11.75 -7.78
C GLY A 39 4.48 12.66 -6.62
N ILE A 40 5.42 13.10 -5.79
CA ILE A 40 5.17 14.05 -4.70
C ILE A 40 4.60 15.37 -5.26
N GLU A 41 5.23 15.92 -6.32
CA GLU A 41 4.82 17.17 -6.98
C GLU A 41 3.37 17.11 -7.52
N VAL A 42 2.95 15.97 -8.08
CA VAL A 42 1.58 15.78 -8.59
C VAL A 42 0.59 15.27 -7.54
N GLY A 43 1.01 15.25 -6.27
CA GLY A 43 0.14 14.97 -5.13
C GLY A 43 0.06 13.49 -4.70
N MET A 44 0.83 12.57 -5.29
CA MET A 44 0.96 11.17 -4.86
C MET A 44 1.91 11.09 -3.64
N LYS A 45 1.53 11.77 -2.56
CA LYS A 45 2.38 12.04 -1.38
C LYS A 45 2.49 10.87 -0.40
N LEU A 46 1.78 9.76 -0.61
CA LEU A 46 1.97 8.52 0.15
C LEU A 46 3.04 7.68 -0.54
N ILE A 47 4.11 7.36 0.19
CA ILE A 47 5.20 6.50 -0.30
C ILE A 47 5.28 5.26 0.58
N ASP A 48 5.15 4.08 -0.05
CA ASP A 48 5.23 2.77 0.59
C ASP A 48 6.57 2.09 0.29
N THR A 49 7.30 1.74 1.34
CA THR A 49 8.55 0.98 1.29
C THR A 49 8.57 -0.13 2.34
N ALA A 50 9.68 -0.84 2.49
CA ALA A 50 9.91 -1.85 3.53
C ALA A 50 11.40 -2.11 3.74
N GLU A 51 11.79 -2.55 4.95
CA GLU A 51 13.17 -3.00 5.21
C GLU A 51 13.57 -4.18 4.31
N MET A 52 12.61 -5.01 3.88
CA MET A 52 12.82 -6.13 2.97
C MET A 52 13.24 -5.69 1.55
N TYR A 53 12.81 -4.53 1.08
CA TYR A 53 12.98 -4.16 -0.33
C TYR A 53 14.44 -3.83 -0.65
N GLY A 54 15.09 -4.75 -1.41
CA GLY A 54 16.50 -4.66 -1.72
C GLY A 54 17.39 -4.58 -0.48
N ASP A 55 17.01 -5.28 0.61
CA ASP A 55 17.71 -5.27 1.90
C ASP A 55 17.96 -3.83 2.43
N GLY A 56 16.89 -3.02 2.40
CA GLY A 56 16.90 -1.61 2.82
C GLY A 56 17.38 -0.61 1.77
N ALA A 57 17.74 -1.07 0.56
CA ALA A 57 18.17 -0.16 -0.51
C ALA A 57 17.00 0.74 -0.98
N ALA A 58 15.77 0.22 -0.99
CA ALA A 58 14.58 1.01 -1.30
C ALA A 58 14.34 2.12 -0.26
N GLU A 59 14.46 1.83 1.03
CA GLU A 59 14.35 2.84 2.09
C GLU A 59 15.43 3.93 1.96
N THR A 60 16.68 3.54 1.65
CA THR A 60 17.78 4.49 1.42
C THR A 60 17.49 5.40 0.22
N LEU A 61 16.95 4.85 -0.86
CA LEU A 61 16.54 5.60 -2.05
C LEU A 61 15.38 6.56 -1.73
N VAL A 62 14.38 6.10 -0.98
CA VAL A 62 13.26 6.94 -0.54
C VAL A 62 13.76 8.09 0.32
N GLY A 63 14.67 7.84 1.28
CA GLY A 63 15.25 8.88 2.11
C GLY A 63 15.94 9.99 1.30
N GLU A 64 16.58 9.65 0.19
CA GLU A 64 17.15 10.65 -0.75
C GLU A 64 16.08 11.38 -1.57
N ALA A 65 15.03 10.66 -1.97
CA ALA A 65 13.95 11.25 -2.75
C ALA A 65 13.17 12.31 -1.98
N ILE A 66 12.90 12.06 -0.67
CA ILE A 66 12.11 12.94 0.19
C ILE A 66 12.94 14.00 0.93
N ALA A 67 14.25 14.08 0.67
CA ALA A 67 15.10 15.07 1.31
C ALA A 67 14.61 16.49 1.04
N GLY A 68 14.30 17.25 2.11
CA GLY A 68 13.70 18.58 2.05
C GLY A 68 12.16 18.62 1.96
N GLU A 69 11.50 17.49 1.72
CA GLU A 69 10.04 17.37 1.55
C GLU A 69 9.37 16.44 2.58
N ARG A 70 10.12 16.02 3.63
CA ARG A 70 9.67 15.00 4.58
C ARG A 70 8.30 15.30 5.20
N ASP A 71 8.03 16.52 5.57
CA ASP A 71 6.78 16.91 6.21
C ASP A 71 5.58 16.92 5.26
N GLY A 72 5.84 17.00 3.97
CA GLY A 72 4.82 16.92 2.91
C GLY A 72 4.47 15.49 2.49
N VAL A 73 5.16 14.46 3.01
CA VAL A 73 5.03 13.05 2.60
C VAL A 73 4.44 12.21 3.73
N PHE A 74 3.48 11.34 3.39
CA PHE A 74 3.00 10.26 4.25
C PHE A 74 3.85 9.01 3.99
N LEU A 75 4.77 8.72 4.91
CA LEU A 75 5.80 7.70 4.74
C LEU A 75 5.41 6.39 5.44
N VAL A 76 5.38 5.30 4.67
CA VAL A 76 5.06 3.96 5.15
C VAL A 76 6.28 3.06 5.01
N SER A 77 6.61 2.31 6.06
CA SER A 77 7.56 1.19 5.99
C SER A 77 7.04 -0.02 6.76
N LYS A 78 7.75 -1.16 6.68
CA LYS A 78 7.31 -2.44 7.21
C LYS A 78 8.45 -3.19 7.88
N ALA A 79 8.15 -3.84 9.00
CA ALA A 79 9.05 -4.79 9.66
C ALA A 79 8.81 -6.21 9.16
N TYR A 80 9.89 -6.97 9.02
CA TYR A 80 9.79 -8.43 8.87
C TYR A 80 9.10 -9.09 10.08
N PRO A 81 8.35 -10.20 9.90
CA PRO A 81 7.69 -10.90 11.00
C PRO A 81 8.66 -11.44 12.06
N GLN A 82 9.89 -11.81 11.69
CA GLN A 82 10.91 -12.20 12.68
C GLN A 82 11.39 -11.04 13.55
N ASN A 83 11.18 -9.79 13.12
CA ASN A 83 11.48 -8.58 13.88
C ASN A 83 10.26 -8.06 14.68
N ALA A 84 9.15 -8.79 14.75
CA ALA A 84 7.90 -8.33 15.34
C ALA A 84 7.86 -8.35 16.86
N SER A 85 8.88 -8.95 17.55
CA SER A 85 8.96 -8.95 19.01
C SER A 85 9.33 -7.55 19.55
N ARG A 86 9.02 -7.32 20.83
CA ARG A 86 9.17 -6.00 21.49
C ARG A 86 10.50 -5.31 21.21
N ASP A 87 11.62 -5.99 21.43
CA ASP A 87 12.94 -5.40 21.28
C ASP A 87 13.44 -5.36 19.84
N GLN A 88 13.10 -6.38 19.06
CA GLN A 88 13.52 -6.46 17.66
C GLN A 88 12.76 -5.45 16.80
N LEU A 89 11.46 -5.24 17.05
CA LEU A 89 10.65 -4.28 16.32
C LEU A 89 11.16 -2.84 16.50
N ARG A 90 11.57 -2.49 17.73
CA ARG A 90 12.19 -1.18 17.99
C ARG A 90 13.48 -1.01 17.22
N ARG A 91 14.38 -2.01 17.25
CA ARG A 91 15.64 -1.96 16.50
C ARG A 91 15.44 -1.90 14.99
N ALA A 92 14.48 -2.66 14.46
CA ALA A 92 14.12 -2.64 13.04
C ALA A 92 13.57 -1.26 12.63
N CYS A 93 12.70 -0.66 13.43
CA CYS A 93 12.17 0.68 13.20
C CYS A 93 13.31 1.73 13.20
N GLU A 94 14.18 1.72 14.20
CA GLU A 94 15.32 2.64 14.29
C GLU A 94 16.26 2.49 13.09
N ALA A 95 16.49 1.25 12.61
CA ALA A 95 17.29 0.98 11.43
C ALA A 95 16.62 1.51 10.15
N SER A 96 15.30 1.35 10.02
CA SER A 96 14.50 1.93 8.92
C SER A 96 14.56 3.45 8.93
N LEU A 97 14.37 4.09 10.08
CA LEU A 97 14.48 5.55 10.24
C LEU A 97 15.85 6.08 9.81
N LYS A 98 16.91 5.35 10.17
CA LYS A 98 18.30 5.70 9.75
C LYS A 98 18.46 5.63 8.23
N ARG A 99 17.97 4.57 7.57
CA ARG A 99 18.04 4.43 6.10
C ARG A 99 17.20 5.50 5.39
N LEU A 100 16.02 5.80 5.93
CA LEU A 100 15.10 6.84 5.42
C LEU A 100 15.54 8.26 5.76
N ARG A 101 16.57 8.45 6.61
CA ARG A 101 17.08 9.76 7.07
C ARG A 101 16.00 10.64 7.67
N THR A 102 15.16 10.06 8.50
CA THR A 102 14.04 10.73 9.17
C THR A 102 13.95 10.31 10.63
N ASP A 103 13.27 11.09 11.45
CA ASP A 103 13.03 10.83 12.86
C ASP A 103 11.73 10.04 13.12
N ARG A 104 10.86 9.92 12.11
CA ARG A 104 9.55 9.26 12.25
C ARG A 104 9.04 8.63 10.96
N LEU A 105 8.18 7.62 11.13
CA LEU A 105 7.28 7.11 10.08
C LEU A 105 5.86 7.62 10.34
N ASP A 106 5.09 7.82 9.28
CA ASP A 106 3.66 8.13 9.42
C ASP A 106 2.85 6.86 9.66
N LEU A 107 3.29 5.74 9.08
CA LEU A 107 2.68 4.42 9.26
C LEU A 107 3.76 3.33 9.22
N TYR A 108 3.71 2.43 10.21
CA TYR A 108 4.61 1.27 10.27
C TYR A 108 3.82 -0.02 10.31
N LEU A 109 4.17 -0.99 9.47
CA LEU A 109 3.41 -2.22 9.29
C LEU A 109 4.19 -3.46 9.75
N LEU A 110 3.48 -4.44 10.31
CA LEU A 110 3.92 -5.82 10.28
C LEU A 110 3.76 -6.34 8.85
N HIS A 111 4.85 -6.82 8.21
CA HIS A 111 4.82 -7.14 6.77
C HIS A 111 3.97 -8.37 6.42
N TRP A 112 3.92 -9.37 7.30
CA TRP A 112 3.01 -10.51 7.33
C TRP A 112 3.07 -11.19 8.68
N ARG A 113 2.10 -12.05 8.97
CA ARG A 113 2.07 -12.80 10.21
C ARG A 113 3.24 -13.78 10.30
N GLY A 114 3.97 -13.76 11.41
CA GLY A 114 5.03 -14.70 11.75
C GLY A 114 4.71 -15.54 12.99
N SER A 115 5.75 -15.99 13.66
CA SER A 115 5.65 -16.78 14.90
C SER A 115 5.56 -15.96 16.18
N VAL A 116 5.79 -14.64 16.12
CA VAL A 116 5.62 -13.75 17.27
C VAL A 116 4.13 -13.55 17.53
N PRO A 117 3.64 -13.72 18.78
CA PRO A 117 2.23 -13.49 19.10
C PRO A 117 1.78 -12.10 18.73
N LEU A 118 0.57 -11.96 18.15
CA LEU A 118 0.02 -10.66 17.74
C LEU A 118 -0.12 -9.68 18.91
N ALA A 119 -0.38 -10.17 20.14
CA ALA A 119 -0.41 -9.34 21.34
C ALA A 119 0.93 -8.65 21.63
N GLU A 120 2.05 -9.36 21.47
CA GLU A 120 3.39 -8.79 21.64
C GLU A 120 3.69 -7.75 20.55
N THR A 121 3.32 -8.05 19.30
CA THR A 121 3.49 -7.14 18.18
C THR A 121 2.64 -5.86 18.37
N ALA A 122 1.37 -5.98 18.74
CA ALA A 122 0.48 -4.83 19.00
C ALA A 122 1.04 -3.95 20.13
N GLU A 123 1.46 -4.54 21.24
CA GLU A 123 2.10 -3.80 22.35
C GLU A 123 3.38 -3.08 21.88
N ALA A 124 4.21 -3.74 21.09
CA ALA A 124 5.45 -3.14 20.57
C ALA A 124 5.17 -1.97 19.63
N MET A 125 4.16 -2.08 18.76
CA MET A 125 3.71 -0.99 17.87
C MET A 125 3.18 0.21 18.65
N GLU A 126 2.35 -0.01 19.69
CA GLU A 126 1.85 1.07 20.55
C GLU A 126 2.99 1.77 21.32
N ARG A 127 4.02 1.04 21.75
CA ARG A 127 5.24 1.62 22.35
C ARG A 127 6.02 2.50 21.38
N LEU A 128 6.19 2.06 20.11
CA LEU A 128 6.81 2.88 19.07
C LEU A 128 6.02 4.16 18.80
N LYS A 129 4.69 4.07 18.82
CA LYS A 129 3.79 5.22 18.67
C LYS A 129 3.93 6.17 19.86
N ALA A 130 3.90 5.66 21.07
CA ALA A 130 4.06 6.45 22.29
C ALA A 130 5.43 7.16 22.36
N SER A 131 6.48 6.55 21.82
CA SER A 131 7.85 7.15 21.76
C SER A 131 8.03 8.13 20.59
N GLY A 132 7.02 8.29 19.71
CA GLY A 132 7.07 9.21 18.57
C GLY A 132 7.83 8.71 17.34
N HIS A 133 8.37 7.48 17.35
CA HIS A 133 9.04 6.90 16.18
C HIS A 133 8.08 6.63 15.03
N ILE A 134 6.82 6.34 15.34
CA ILE A 134 5.75 6.16 14.36
C ILE A 134 4.51 6.97 14.78
N ARG A 135 3.71 7.43 13.83
CA ARG A 135 2.45 8.11 14.11
C ARG A 135 1.29 7.16 14.23
N GLN A 136 1.28 6.14 13.38
CA GLN A 136 0.27 5.09 13.30
C GLN A 136 0.95 3.77 12.97
N TRP A 137 0.25 2.68 13.20
CA TRP A 137 0.70 1.36 12.79
C TRP A 137 -0.42 0.55 12.15
N GLY A 138 -0.07 -0.52 11.50
CA GLY A 138 -0.98 -1.45 10.87
C GLY A 138 -0.29 -2.78 10.59
N VAL A 139 -0.95 -3.57 9.76
CA VAL A 139 -0.46 -4.89 9.35
C VAL A 139 -0.48 -5.03 7.83
N SER A 140 0.04 -6.14 7.36
CA SER A 140 -0.03 -6.53 5.96
C SER A 140 -0.23 -8.04 5.86
N ASN A 141 -1.08 -8.46 4.93
CA ASN A 141 -1.37 -9.86 4.66
C ASN A 141 -1.97 -10.65 5.84
N LEU A 142 -2.80 -10.00 6.65
CA LEU A 142 -3.64 -10.68 7.63
C LEU A 142 -5.03 -10.91 7.03
N ASP A 143 -5.59 -12.12 7.18
CA ASP A 143 -6.96 -12.39 6.77
C ASP A 143 -7.97 -11.95 7.85
N ALA A 144 -9.27 -12.20 7.64
CA ALA A 144 -10.30 -11.75 8.58
C ALA A 144 -10.19 -12.41 9.96
N ASP A 145 -9.79 -13.68 10.00
CA ASP A 145 -9.62 -14.44 11.26
C ASP A 145 -8.37 -13.94 12.00
N ASP A 146 -7.28 -13.65 11.29
CA ASP A 146 -6.08 -13.02 11.84
C ASP A 146 -6.38 -11.61 12.39
N MET A 147 -7.24 -10.85 11.72
CA MET A 147 -7.65 -9.53 12.17
C MET A 147 -8.54 -9.61 13.42
N ASP A 148 -9.42 -10.60 13.52
CA ASP A 148 -10.20 -10.86 14.75
C ASP A 148 -9.27 -11.19 15.92
N GLU A 149 -8.25 -12.04 15.71
CA GLU A 149 -7.22 -12.35 16.71
C GLU A 149 -6.43 -11.09 17.11
N LEU A 150 -6.04 -10.26 16.13
CA LEU A 150 -5.31 -9.01 16.39
C LEU A 150 -6.11 -8.07 17.30
N ILE A 151 -7.40 -7.86 16.98
CA ILE A 151 -8.26 -7.00 17.81
C ILE A 151 -8.42 -7.58 19.22
N ALA A 152 -8.69 -8.90 19.33
CA ALA A 152 -8.79 -9.57 20.63
C ALA A 152 -7.48 -9.50 21.46
N ALA A 153 -6.34 -9.32 20.77
CA ALA A 153 -5.02 -9.18 21.37
C ALA A 153 -4.62 -7.72 21.73
N GLY A 154 -5.55 -6.76 21.66
CA GLY A 154 -5.30 -5.35 21.96
C GLY A 154 -4.86 -4.53 20.75
N GLY A 155 -5.22 -4.99 19.55
CA GLY A 155 -4.83 -4.37 18.26
C GLY A 155 -5.79 -3.31 17.73
N GLU A 156 -6.66 -2.72 18.57
CA GLU A 156 -7.66 -1.71 18.17
C GLU A 156 -7.02 -0.45 17.56
N GLY A 157 -5.73 -0.21 17.82
CA GLY A 157 -4.95 0.88 17.23
C GLY A 157 -4.52 0.65 15.78
N CYS A 158 -4.83 -0.52 15.18
CA CYS A 158 -4.48 -0.85 13.79
C CYS A 158 -5.18 0.07 12.80
N ALA A 159 -4.43 0.79 11.97
CA ALA A 159 -4.95 1.78 11.04
C ALA A 159 -5.23 1.23 9.65
N THR A 160 -4.56 0.16 9.24
CA THR A 160 -4.66 -0.40 7.89
C THR A 160 -4.19 -1.85 7.84
N ASP A 161 -4.73 -2.58 6.86
CA ASP A 161 -4.16 -3.83 6.39
C ASP A 161 -3.74 -3.69 4.93
N GLN A 162 -2.46 -3.95 4.63
CA GLN A 162 -1.94 -3.88 3.27
C GLN A 162 -2.01 -5.26 2.61
N ILE A 163 -2.77 -5.39 1.53
CA ILE A 163 -3.17 -6.66 0.93
C ILE A 163 -2.95 -6.72 -0.58
N LEU A 164 -2.81 -7.93 -1.11
CA LEU A 164 -2.86 -8.18 -2.54
C LEU A 164 -4.30 -8.00 -3.04
N TYR A 165 -4.55 -6.90 -3.76
CA TYR A 165 -5.88 -6.61 -4.27
C TYR A 165 -5.84 -5.91 -5.63
N ASN A 166 -6.47 -6.53 -6.62
CA ASN A 166 -6.63 -6.01 -7.98
C ASN A 166 -7.72 -6.78 -8.72
N LEU A 167 -7.94 -6.48 -10.01
CA LEU A 167 -8.98 -7.10 -10.83
C LEU A 167 -8.96 -8.63 -10.86
N VAL A 168 -7.79 -9.28 -10.75
CA VAL A 168 -7.67 -10.75 -10.74
C VAL A 168 -7.54 -11.33 -9.33
N ARG A 169 -7.22 -10.52 -8.33
CA ARG A 169 -7.06 -10.89 -6.92
C ARG A 169 -8.21 -10.35 -6.08
N ARG A 170 -9.41 -10.86 -6.31
CA ARG A 170 -10.65 -10.37 -5.69
C ARG A 170 -11.10 -11.16 -4.47
N GLY A 171 -10.29 -12.10 -3.99
CA GLY A 171 -10.57 -12.89 -2.76
C GLY A 171 -10.99 -12.03 -1.57
N PRO A 172 -10.28 -10.93 -1.26
CA PRO A 172 -10.60 -10.07 -0.13
C PRO A 172 -12.02 -9.47 -0.14
N GLU A 173 -12.67 -9.37 -1.29
CA GLU A 173 -14.04 -8.81 -1.40
C GLU A 173 -15.09 -9.63 -0.64
N ARG A 174 -14.82 -10.91 -0.34
CA ARG A 174 -15.78 -11.81 0.30
C ARG A 174 -15.81 -11.71 1.82
N THR A 175 -14.67 -11.53 2.43
CA THR A 175 -14.53 -11.58 3.90
C THR A 175 -13.80 -10.36 4.42
N LEU A 176 -12.55 -10.14 4.00
CA LEU A 176 -11.64 -9.17 4.60
C LEU A 176 -12.06 -7.72 4.35
N LEU A 177 -12.35 -7.31 3.11
CA LEU A 177 -12.76 -5.92 2.84
C LEU A 177 -14.05 -5.52 3.56
N PRO A 178 -15.13 -6.36 3.60
CA PRO A 178 -16.30 -6.07 4.44
C PRO A 178 -15.98 -6.05 5.93
N TRP A 179 -15.03 -6.85 6.40
CA TRP A 179 -14.57 -6.85 7.78
C TRP A 179 -13.87 -5.52 8.11
N LEU A 180 -12.88 -5.11 7.30
CA LEU A 180 -12.15 -3.85 7.45
C LEU A 180 -13.10 -2.64 7.43
N GLU A 181 -14.09 -2.64 6.56
CA GLU A 181 -15.09 -1.57 6.45
C GLU A 181 -15.91 -1.44 7.74
N ARG A 182 -16.39 -2.55 8.32
CA ARG A 182 -17.13 -2.55 9.59
C ARG A 182 -16.30 -2.01 10.77
N HIS A 183 -14.99 -2.29 10.76
CA HIS A 183 -14.06 -1.83 11.80
C HIS A 183 -13.43 -0.46 11.48
N GLN A 184 -13.84 0.17 10.38
CA GLN A 184 -13.33 1.45 9.91
C GLN A 184 -11.81 1.46 9.61
N ILE A 185 -11.19 0.29 9.44
CA ILE A 185 -9.80 0.11 9.05
C ILE A 185 -9.68 0.25 7.54
N SER A 186 -8.64 0.92 7.04
CA SER A 186 -8.39 1.06 5.62
C SER A 186 -7.66 -0.14 5.04
N ALA A 187 -7.79 -0.38 3.73
CA ALA A 187 -6.96 -1.32 3.00
C ALA A 187 -5.93 -0.57 2.13
N MET A 188 -4.69 -1.08 2.05
CA MET A 188 -3.71 -0.63 1.06
C MET A 188 -3.50 -1.75 0.03
N ALA A 189 -3.84 -1.50 -1.23
CA ALA A 189 -3.75 -2.48 -2.31
C ALA A 189 -2.36 -2.46 -2.95
N TYR A 190 -1.54 -3.48 -2.65
CA TYR A 190 -0.29 -3.66 -3.36
C TYR A 190 -0.49 -4.47 -4.66
N SER A 191 0.46 -4.36 -5.60
CA SER A 191 0.36 -4.94 -6.96
C SER A 191 -0.98 -4.65 -7.65
N PRO A 192 -1.49 -3.40 -7.65
CA PRO A 192 -2.84 -3.06 -8.12
C PRO A 192 -3.04 -3.32 -9.62
N VAL A 193 -1.95 -3.51 -10.38
CA VAL A 193 -1.96 -3.86 -11.81
C VAL A 193 -1.37 -5.26 -12.10
N GLU A 194 -1.30 -6.15 -11.07
CA GLU A 194 -0.76 -7.52 -11.16
C GLU A 194 0.60 -7.57 -11.88
N GLN A 195 1.51 -6.65 -11.54
CA GLN A 195 2.82 -6.51 -12.20
C GLN A 195 2.73 -6.37 -13.74
N GLY A 196 1.64 -5.80 -14.24
CA GLY A 196 1.39 -5.61 -15.67
C GLY A 196 0.74 -6.81 -16.38
N LYS A 197 0.58 -7.97 -15.74
CA LYS A 197 0.05 -9.18 -16.37
C LYS A 197 -1.40 -9.02 -16.86
N LEU A 198 -2.24 -8.29 -16.12
CA LEU A 198 -3.66 -8.08 -16.48
C LEU A 198 -3.87 -7.05 -17.60
N LEU A 199 -2.87 -6.24 -17.94
CA LEU A 199 -3.02 -5.11 -18.86
C LEU A 199 -3.30 -5.51 -20.32
N ARG A 200 -3.10 -6.79 -20.68
CA ARG A 200 -3.41 -7.33 -22.00
C ARG A 200 -4.85 -7.84 -22.14
N ASN A 201 -5.66 -7.71 -21.09
CA ASN A 201 -7.05 -8.17 -21.15
C ASN A 201 -7.87 -7.30 -22.14
N PRO A 202 -8.62 -7.91 -23.09
CA PRO A 202 -9.34 -7.18 -24.12
C PRO A 202 -10.43 -6.25 -23.57
N ALA A 203 -11.15 -6.66 -22.53
CA ALA A 203 -12.20 -5.83 -21.91
C ALA A 203 -11.58 -4.56 -21.28
N LEU A 204 -10.45 -4.71 -20.60
CA LEU A 204 -9.71 -3.58 -20.05
C LEU A 204 -9.21 -2.63 -21.16
N GLY A 205 -8.69 -3.20 -22.26
CA GLY A 205 -8.25 -2.44 -23.44
C GLY A 205 -9.40 -1.67 -24.12
N ALA A 206 -10.57 -2.28 -24.27
CA ALA A 206 -11.73 -1.63 -24.87
C ALA A 206 -12.24 -0.44 -24.04
N ILE A 207 -12.32 -0.59 -22.71
CA ILE A 207 -12.70 0.51 -21.81
C ILE A 207 -11.64 1.62 -21.87
N ALA A 208 -10.35 1.27 -21.84
CA ALA A 208 -9.26 2.22 -21.92
C ALA A 208 -9.31 3.05 -23.22
N ALA A 209 -9.52 2.40 -24.38
CA ALA A 209 -9.64 3.08 -25.67
C ALA A 209 -10.81 4.07 -25.69
N ARG A 210 -11.98 3.70 -25.16
CA ARG A 210 -13.17 4.57 -25.08
C ARG A 210 -12.96 5.78 -24.17
N LEU A 211 -12.17 5.62 -23.09
CA LEU A 211 -11.90 6.68 -22.12
C LEU A 211 -10.63 7.49 -22.45
N GLU A 212 -10.01 7.25 -23.61
CA GLU A 212 -8.72 7.83 -23.99
C GLU A 212 -7.65 7.65 -22.89
N ALA A 213 -7.67 6.49 -22.25
CA ALA A 213 -6.83 6.12 -21.13
C ALA A 213 -5.98 4.89 -21.44
N THR A 214 -5.10 4.51 -20.52
CA THR A 214 -4.38 3.23 -20.60
C THR A 214 -5.07 2.14 -19.79
N PRO A 215 -4.86 0.85 -20.11
CA PRO A 215 -5.36 -0.26 -19.30
C PRO A 215 -4.92 -0.17 -17.82
N ALA A 216 -3.70 0.33 -17.56
CA ALA A 216 -3.21 0.53 -16.20
C ALA A 216 -4.03 1.56 -15.43
N GLN A 217 -4.36 2.67 -16.07
CA GLN A 217 -5.18 3.71 -15.47
C GLN A 217 -6.60 3.20 -15.15
N VAL A 218 -7.22 2.44 -16.04
CA VAL A 218 -8.53 1.82 -15.80
C VAL A 218 -8.46 0.83 -14.62
N ALA A 219 -7.42 0.00 -14.55
CA ALA A 219 -7.21 -0.94 -13.44
C ALA A 219 -7.02 -0.21 -12.10
N LEU A 220 -6.23 0.85 -12.06
CA LEU A 220 -6.03 1.68 -10.87
C LEU A 220 -7.33 2.39 -10.44
N ALA A 221 -8.08 2.97 -11.38
CA ALA A 221 -9.37 3.59 -11.12
C ALA A 221 -10.36 2.58 -10.51
N TRP A 222 -10.34 1.33 -11.01
CA TRP A 222 -11.16 0.26 -10.45
C TRP A 222 -10.77 -0.09 -9.01
N VAL A 223 -9.48 -0.16 -8.67
CA VAL A 223 -9.03 -0.40 -7.29
C VAL A 223 -9.48 0.73 -6.38
N MET A 224 -9.30 1.98 -6.81
CA MET A 224 -9.66 3.18 -6.04
C MET A 224 -11.17 3.49 -6.00
N ARG A 225 -12.04 2.65 -6.61
CA ARG A 225 -13.49 2.86 -6.55
C ARG A 225 -14.05 2.80 -5.13
N ARG A 226 -13.39 2.06 -4.25
CA ARG A 226 -13.77 1.90 -2.84
C ARG A 226 -13.22 3.05 -2.00
N ASP A 227 -14.02 3.56 -1.07
CA ASP A 227 -13.68 4.77 -0.31
C ASP A 227 -12.56 4.57 0.73
N ARG A 228 -12.31 3.32 1.14
CA ARG A 228 -11.29 2.98 2.15
C ARG A 228 -10.10 2.21 1.57
N VAL A 229 -9.88 2.29 0.25
CA VAL A 229 -8.77 1.58 -0.41
C VAL A 229 -7.78 2.56 -1.00
N VAL A 230 -6.53 2.43 -0.61
CA VAL A 230 -5.37 3.13 -1.18
C VAL A 230 -4.67 2.20 -2.17
N ALA A 231 -4.44 2.63 -3.40
CA ALA A 231 -3.65 1.89 -4.38
C ALA A 231 -2.18 2.36 -4.34
N ILE A 232 -1.22 1.42 -4.33
CA ILE A 232 0.21 1.72 -4.28
C ILE A 232 0.98 1.09 -5.45
N PRO A 233 0.73 1.54 -6.70
CA PRO A 233 1.48 1.07 -7.86
C PRO A 233 2.96 1.48 -7.76
N LYS A 234 3.87 0.62 -8.26
CA LYS A 234 5.28 0.96 -8.45
C LYS A 234 5.49 1.55 -9.84
N ALA A 235 6.17 2.68 -9.92
CA ALA A 235 6.63 3.28 -11.17
C ALA A 235 8.08 3.75 -11.05
N GLY A 236 8.96 3.28 -11.93
CA GLY A 236 10.40 3.59 -11.88
C GLY A 236 10.84 4.73 -12.80
N THR A 237 9.90 5.41 -13.48
CA THR A 237 10.16 6.54 -14.37
C THR A 237 9.12 7.63 -14.15
N VAL A 238 9.48 8.88 -14.40
CA VAL A 238 8.59 10.05 -14.31
C VAL A 238 7.35 9.86 -15.20
N GLU A 239 7.53 9.36 -16.42
CA GLU A 239 6.46 9.10 -17.38
C GLU A 239 5.38 8.17 -16.77
N HIS A 240 5.78 7.01 -16.23
CA HIS A 240 4.86 6.07 -15.63
C HIS A 240 4.17 6.61 -14.37
N VAL A 241 4.85 7.46 -13.59
CA VAL A 241 4.23 8.14 -12.43
C VAL A 241 3.13 9.07 -12.89
N LEU A 242 3.41 9.93 -13.88
CA LEU A 242 2.44 10.86 -14.44
C LEU A 242 1.27 10.12 -15.11
N GLU A 243 1.55 9.00 -15.75
CA GLU A 243 0.53 8.12 -16.30
C GLU A 243 -0.37 7.55 -15.19
N ASN A 244 0.21 6.98 -14.13
CA ASN A 244 -0.55 6.47 -13.00
C ASN A 244 -1.40 7.56 -12.33
N ARG A 245 -0.88 8.78 -12.19
CA ARG A 245 -1.60 9.91 -11.59
C ARG A 245 -2.93 10.21 -12.30
N LYS A 246 -2.98 10.08 -13.63
CA LYS A 246 -4.19 10.32 -14.43
C LYS A 246 -5.33 9.34 -14.08
N ALA A 247 -5.01 8.18 -13.50
CA ALA A 247 -6.03 7.21 -13.06
C ALA A 247 -7.03 7.78 -12.06
N VAL A 248 -6.63 8.80 -11.29
CA VAL A 248 -7.49 9.44 -10.27
C VAL A 248 -8.63 10.26 -10.92
N ASP A 249 -8.45 10.67 -12.16
CA ASP A 249 -9.39 11.51 -12.89
C ASP A 249 -10.37 10.67 -13.76
N ILE A 250 -10.19 9.32 -13.78
CA ILE A 250 -11.04 8.41 -14.55
C ILE A 250 -12.30 8.08 -13.76
N ALA A 251 -13.46 8.35 -14.38
CA ALA A 251 -14.76 7.94 -13.90
C ALA A 251 -15.25 6.70 -14.68
N LEU A 252 -15.28 5.55 -14.02
CA LEU A 252 -15.85 4.32 -14.58
C LEU A 252 -17.38 4.33 -14.45
N SER A 253 -18.07 4.02 -15.52
CA SER A 253 -19.52 3.89 -15.54
C SER A 253 -19.99 2.54 -14.96
N VAL A 254 -21.28 2.43 -14.67
CA VAL A 254 -21.92 1.15 -14.26
C VAL A 254 -21.69 0.05 -15.30
N ALA A 255 -21.73 0.40 -16.60
CA ALA A 255 -21.48 -0.54 -17.69
C ALA A 255 -20.01 -1.01 -17.72
N ASP A 256 -19.06 -0.13 -17.38
CA ASP A 256 -17.64 -0.50 -17.26
C ASP A 256 -17.42 -1.50 -16.12
N PHE A 257 -18.02 -1.24 -14.96
CA PHE A 257 -17.97 -2.19 -13.85
C PHE A 257 -18.57 -3.55 -14.22
N ALA A 258 -19.72 -3.57 -14.88
CA ALA A 258 -20.33 -4.83 -15.34
C ALA A 258 -19.42 -5.59 -16.33
N THR A 259 -18.78 -4.88 -17.26
CA THR A 259 -17.82 -5.46 -18.23
C THR A 259 -16.59 -6.02 -17.53
N LEU A 260 -16.02 -5.27 -16.56
CA LEU A 260 -14.87 -5.73 -15.77
C LEU A 260 -15.24 -6.91 -14.88
N ASP A 261 -16.42 -6.90 -14.25
CA ASP A 261 -16.89 -7.99 -13.39
C ASP A 261 -17.15 -9.28 -14.20
N ALA A 262 -17.62 -9.18 -15.43
CA ALA A 262 -17.76 -10.32 -16.34
C ALA A 262 -16.39 -10.88 -16.78
N SER A 263 -15.39 -10.03 -17.01
CA SER A 263 -14.05 -10.43 -17.44
C SER A 263 -13.17 -10.90 -16.29
N PHE A 264 -13.38 -10.38 -15.08
CA PHE A 264 -12.64 -10.68 -13.85
C PHE A 264 -13.63 -11.02 -12.72
N PRO A 265 -14.32 -12.17 -12.79
CA PRO A 265 -15.36 -12.50 -11.82
C PRO A 265 -14.79 -12.64 -10.41
N ALA A 266 -15.45 -12.02 -9.42
CA ALA A 266 -15.15 -12.25 -8.02
C ALA A 266 -15.38 -13.74 -7.65
N PRO A 267 -14.58 -14.32 -6.74
CA PRO A 267 -14.78 -15.71 -6.33
C PRO A 267 -16.16 -15.87 -5.68
N ARG A 268 -16.80 -17.03 -5.92
CA ARG A 268 -18.14 -17.32 -5.38
C ARG A 268 -18.10 -17.66 -3.89
N THR A 269 -16.99 -18.17 -3.40
CA THR A 269 -16.77 -18.58 -2.01
C THR A 269 -15.58 -17.83 -1.40
N ALA A 270 -15.50 -17.80 -0.08
CA ALA A 270 -14.31 -17.32 0.63
C ALA A 270 -13.08 -18.15 0.21
N ARG A 271 -11.94 -17.49 0.11
CA ARG A 271 -10.65 -18.11 -0.20
C ARG A 271 -9.61 -17.58 0.77
N PRO A 272 -8.55 -18.35 1.09
CA PRO A 272 -7.41 -17.83 1.82
C PRO A 272 -6.85 -16.58 1.15
N LEU A 273 -6.32 -15.65 1.95
CA LEU A 273 -5.67 -14.45 1.44
C LEU A 273 -4.43 -14.85 0.61
N GLU A 274 -4.36 -14.35 -0.61
CA GLU A 274 -3.23 -14.58 -1.50
C GLU A 274 -2.12 -13.55 -1.22
N MET A 275 -0.87 -13.99 -1.38
CA MET A 275 0.33 -13.13 -1.30
C MET A 275 1.20 -13.34 -2.55
N LEU A 276 2.10 -12.39 -2.85
CA LEU A 276 3.12 -12.47 -3.91
C LEU A 276 4.51 -12.58 -3.31
#